data_8b4e78c557cc7e713c8013b47147d3b4
#
_entry.id   8b4e78c557cc7e713c8013b47147d3b4
#
_cell.length_a   1.000
_cell.length_b   1.000
_cell.length_c   1.000
_cell.angle_alpha   90.00
_cell.angle_beta   90.00
_cell.angle_gamma   90.00
#
_symmetry.space_group_name_H-M   'P 1'
#
loop_
_entity.id
_entity.type
_entity.pdbx_description
1 polymer ?
#
loop_
_entity_poly.entity_id
_entity_poly.type
_entity_poly.pdbx_seq_one_letter_code
_entity_poly.pdbx_strand_id
1 'polypeptide(L)'
;MSRTVELQLYAPESYHLATQEVRDLVTNGCGTSGWKGWIVPDTVYFLSIREACQIHDWMYTAGQTLADKGEADRVFLNNMLRIIDAAGGWRILVLARKTRARDYYEAVHLFGGPAFWSGKNREENLAPVALAA
;
A
#
# COMPACT_ATOMS: atom_id res chain seq x y z
N MET A 1 25.27 -16.74 16.62
CA MET A 1 24.77 -15.53 16.22
C MET A 1 23.50 -15.65 15.44
N SER A 2 22.54 -14.99 15.86
CA SER A 2 21.32 -15.14 15.18
C SER A 2 21.31 -14.27 13.97
N ARG A 3 20.87 -14.80 12.89
CA ARG A 3 20.78 -14.06 11.75
C ARG A 3 19.36 -13.69 11.58
N THR A 4 19.07 -12.46 11.57
CA THR A 4 17.73 -11.98 11.33
C THR A 4 17.47 -12.06 9.84
N VAL A 5 16.52 -12.85 9.47
CA VAL A 5 16.13 -12.90 8.08
C VAL A 5 15.18 -11.75 7.88
N GLU A 6 15.62 -10.79 7.11
CA GLU A 6 14.80 -9.65 6.87
C GLU A 6 13.66 -10.04 5.98
N LEU A 7 12.45 -9.67 6.37
CA LEU A 7 11.29 -9.97 5.58
C LEU A 7 11.31 -9.18 4.29
N GLN A 8 11.20 -9.89 3.19
CA GLN A 8 11.19 -9.23 1.90
C GLN A 8 9.78 -9.01 1.45
N LEU A 9 9.45 -7.76 1.20
CA LEU A 9 8.16 -7.40 0.66
C LEU A 9 8.29 -7.15 -0.84
N TYR A 10 7.19 -7.26 -1.55
CA TYR A 10 7.20 -6.99 -2.97
C TYR A 10 7.22 -5.48 -3.19
N ALA A 11 8.10 -5.03 -4.06
CA ALA A 11 8.20 -3.61 -4.39
C ALA A 11 8.91 -3.48 -5.73
N PRO A 12 8.66 -2.39 -6.46
CA PRO A 12 9.38 -2.18 -7.70
C PRO A 12 10.85 -1.90 -7.41
N GLU A 13 11.68 -2.18 -8.40
CA GLU A 13 13.11 -1.99 -8.23
C GLU A 13 13.44 -0.56 -7.84
N SER A 14 12.72 0.40 -8.38
CA SER A 14 12.97 1.79 -8.05
C SER A 14 12.84 2.08 -6.57
N TYR A 15 11.93 1.38 -5.90
CA TYR A 15 11.77 1.53 -4.46
C TYR A 15 13.00 0.98 -3.73
N HIS A 16 13.47 -0.18 -4.16
CA HIS A 16 14.61 -0.81 -3.52
C HIS A 16 15.90 -0.01 -3.74
N LEU A 17 16.02 0.64 -4.88
CA LEU A 17 17.21 1.41 -5.18
C LEU A 17 17.22 2.78 -4.52
N ALA A 18 16.07 3.26 -4.07
CA ALA A 18 16.00 4.57 -3.46
C ALA A 18 16.56 4.54 -2.04
N THR A 19 17.11 5.66 -1.60
CA THR A 19 17.55 5.77 -0.22
C THR A 19 16.35 5.91 0.68
N GLN A 20 16.54 5.66 1.95
CA GLN A 20 15.45 5.82 2.90
C GLN A 20 14.95 7.26 2.91
N GLU A 21 15.85 8.22 2.72
CA GLU A 21 15.44 9.62 2.68
C GLU A 21 14.50 9.89 1.54
N VAL A 22 14.81 9.36 0.36
CA VAL A 22 13.95 9.55 -0.81
C VAL A 22 12.63 8.84 -0.61
N ARG A 23 12.65 7.63 -0.03
CA ARG A 23 11.41 6.94 0.24
C ARG A 23 10.53 7.75 1.18
N ASP A 24 11.13 8.34 2.20
CA ASP A 24 10.37 9.14 3.16
C ASP A 24 9.78 10.39 2.53
N LEU A 25 10.50 10.98 1.58
CA LEU A 25 9.98 12.16 0.90
C LEU A 25 8.81 11.83 -0.01
N VAL A 26 8.86 10.67 -0.65
CA VAL A 26 7.84 10.28 -1.62
C VAL A 26 6.63 9.66 -0.94
N THR A 27 6.86 8.96 0.16
CA THR A 27 5.77 8.21 0.79
C THR A 27 5.44 8.82 2.13
N ASN A 28 4.18 8.72 2.50
CA ASN A 28 3.74 9.21 3.79
C ASN A 28 3.34 8.07 4.72
N GLY A 29 3.31 6.87 4.20
CA GLY A 29 2.81 5.76 4.98
C GLY A 29 1.30 5.82 5.15
N CYS A 30 0.71 4.76 5.66
CA CYS A 30 -0.71 4.75 5.92
C CYS A 30 -1.00 5.66 7.10
N GLY A 31 -2.07 6.38 7.00
CA GLY A 31 -2.53 7.17 8.14
C GLY A 31 -1.71 8.39 8.50
N THR A 32 -0.76 8.76 7.65
CA THR A 32 0.11 9.85 8.00
C THR A 32 -0.28 11.18 7.41
N SER A 33 -1.13 11.23 6.42
CA SER A 33 -1.53 12.50 5.89
C SER A 33 -2.77 12.38 5.08
N GLY A 34 -3.50 13.46 5.05
CA GLY A 34 -4.60 13.62 4.17
C GLY A 34 -5.56 12.47 4.17
N TRP A 35 -5.82 12.03 2.97
CA TRP A 35 -6.82 11.04 2.76
C TRP A 35 -6.51 9.70 3.41
N LYS A 36 -5.23 9.38 3.53
CA LYS A 36 -4.87 8.07 4.05
C LYS A 36 -5.18 7.90 5.51
N GLY A 37 -5.13 8.95 6.25
CA GLY A 37 -5.36 8.86 7.69
C GLY A 37 -6.72 8.33 8.03
N TRP A 38 -7.70 8.55 7.19
CA TRP A 38 -9.03 8.10 7.50
C TRP A 38 -9.41 6.82 6.78
N ILE A 39 -8.68 6.44 5.76
CA ILE A 39 -9.00 5.22 5.03
C ILE A 39 -8.33 4.00 5.65
N VAL A 40 -7.02 4.09 5.86
CA VAL A 40 -6.26 2.93 6.26
C VAL A 40 -5.25 3.28 7.34
N PRO A 41 -5.41 2.72 8.52
CA PRO A 41 -4.39 2.87 9.55
C PRO A 41 -3.14 2.09 9.16
N ASP A 42 -2.03 2.35 9.83
CA ASP A 42 -0.78 1.65 9.52
C ASP A 42 -0.56 0.42 10.40
N THR A 43 -1.60 -0.06 11.06
CA THR A 43 -1.52 -1.27 11.87
C THR A 43 -2.72 -2.15 11.63
N VAL A 44 -2.54 -3.44 11.87
CA VAL A 44 -3.64 -4.38 11.91
C VAL A 44 -3.56 -5.07 13.26
N TYR A 45 -4.47 -4.72 14.16
CA TYR A 45 -4.48 -5.29 15.51
C TYR A 45 -3.07 -5.31 16.10
N PHE A 46 -2.51 -4.12 16.31
CA PHE A 46 -1.22 -3.89 16.96
C PHE A 46 0.00 -4.30 16.14
N LEU A 47 -0.18 -4.84 14.96
CA LEU A 47 0.95 -5.20 14.11
C LEU A 47 1.16 -4.12 13.07
N SER A 48 2.36 -3.60 12.97
CA SER A 48 2.67 -2.54 12.01
C SER A 48 2.70 -3.08 10.59
N ILE A 49 2.00 -2.41 9.69
CA ILE A 49 2.07 -2.69 8.28
C ILE A 49 2.62 -1.47 7.54
N ARG A 50 3.39 -0.65 8.28
CA ARG A 50 3.85 0.62 7.73
C ARG A 50 4.67 0.46 6.46
N GLU A 51 5.51 -0.55 6.36
CA GLU A 51 6.30 -0.71 5.15
C GLU A 51 5.44 -1.07 3.96
N ALA A 52 4.40 -1.88 4.18
CA ALA A 52 3.48 -2.18 3.10
C ALA A 52 2.80 -0.91 2.63
N CYS A 53 2.49 -0.01 3.56
CA CYS A 53 1.88 1.28 3.21
C CYS A 53 2.85 2.17 2.46
N GLN A 54 4.12 2.16 2.84
CA GLN A 54 5.11 2.96 2.15
C GLN A 54 5.29 2.50 0.70
N ILE A 55 5.35 1.20 0.48
CA ILE A 55 5.48 0.67 -0.86
C ILE A 55 4.24 1.02 -1.69
N HIS A 56 3.07 0.93 -1.07
CA HIS A 56 1.83 1.28 -1.75
C HIS A 56 1.85 2.74 -2.19
N ASP A 57 2.29 3.63 -1.29
CA ASP A 57 2.40 5.04 -1.62
C ASP A 57 3.39 5.27 -2.75
N TRP A 58 4.51 4.56 -2.71
CA TRP A 58 5.51 4.69 -3.76
C TRP A 58 4.92 4.30 -5.09
N MET A 59 4.20 3.17 -5.12
CA MET A 59 3.62 2.69 -6.36
C MET A 59 2.50 3.60 -6.83
N TYR A 60 1.78 4.22 -5.91
CA TYR A 60 0.77 5.20 -6.29
C TYR A 60 1.44 6.42 -6.92
N THR A 61 2.54 6.87 -6.32
CA THR A 61 3.22 8.04 -6.86
C THR A 61 3.81 7.77 -8.24
N ALA A 62 4.36 6.58 -8.43
CA ALA A 62 5.02 6.24 -9.69
C ALA A 62 4.04 5.81 -10.76
N GLY A 63 2.87 5.32 -10.38
CA GLY A 63 1.92 4.77 -11.35
C GLY A 63 1.30 5.83 -12.22
N GLN A 64 0.87 5.43 -13.39
CA GLN A 64 0.29 6.36 -14.35
C GLN A 64 -1.07 5.91 -14.86
N THR A 65 -1.39 4.64 -14.76
CA THR A 65 -2.60 4.11 -15.35
C THR A 65 -3.47 3.43 -14.31
N LEU A 66 -4.70 3.18 -14.64
CA LEU A 66 -5.60 2.47 -13.74
C LEU A 66 -5.07 1.07 -13.47
N ALA A 67 -4.43 0.45 -14.44
CA ALA A 67 -3.82 -0.86 -14.23
C ALA A 67 -2.71 -0.75 -13.20
N ASP A 68 -1.94 0.34 -13.22
CA ASP A 68 -0.89 0.56 -12.23
C ASP A 68 -1.47 0.68 -10.84
N LYS A 69 -2.62 1.36 -10.72
CA LYS A 69 -3.28 1.47 -9.43
C LYS A 69 -3.71 0.10 -8.94
N GLY A 70 -4.30 -0.71 -9.83
CA GLY A 70 -4.73 -2.05 -9.44
C GLY A 70 -3.56 -2.91 -8.98
N GLU A 71 -2.43 -2.78 -9.66
CA GLU A 71 -1.24 -3.53 -9.28
C GLU A 71 -0.74 -3.07 -7.91
N ALA A 72 -0.73 -1.76 -7.68
CA ALA A 72 -0.30 -1.22 -6.39
C ALA A 72 -1.18 -1.75 -5.26
N ASP A 73 -2.48 -1.80 -5.50
CA ASP A 73 -3.42 -2.28 -4.48
C ASP A 73 -3.22 -3.77 -4.20
N ARG A 74 -2.96 -4.56 -5.25
CA ARG A 74 -2.72 -5.99 -5.06
C ARG A 74 -1.43 -6.24 -4.30
N VAL A 75 -0.39 -5.48 -4.62
CA VAL A 75 0.89 -5.61 -3.94
C VAL A 75 0.73 -5.21 -2.47
N PHE A 76 -0.08 -4.19 -2.21
CA PHE A 76 -0.36 -3.77 -0.84
C PHE A 76 -0.96 -4.93 -0.04
N LEU A 77 -1.96 -5.59 -0.59
CA LEU A 77 -2.57 -6.72 0.09
C LEU A 77 -1.56 -7.85 0.31
N ASN A 78 -0.82 -8.21 -0.72
CA ASN A 78 0.15 -9.28 -0.61
C ASN A 78 1.20 -8.97 0.45
N ASN A 79 1.66 -7.73 0.51
CA ASN A 79 2.66 -7.35 1.49
C ASN A 79 2.09 -7.38 2.91
N MET A 80 0.85 -6.93 3.08
CA MET A 80 0.22 -7.04 4.39
C MET A 80 0.12 -8.50 4.84
N LEU A 81 -0.28 -9.37 3.93
CA LEU A 81 -0.40 -10.78 4.28
C LEU A 81 0.95 -11.40 4.61
N ARG A 82 2.01 -10.98 3.91
CA ARG A 82 3.35 -11.46 4.22
C ARG A 82 3.80 -11.01 5.61
N ILE A 83 3.52 -9.78 5.96
CA ILE A 83 3.86 -9.27 7.28
C ILE A 83 3.11 -10.05 8.37
N ILE A 84 1.84 -10.30 8.12
CA ILE A 84 1.01 -11.01 9.09
C ILE A 84 1.50 -12.45 9.27
N ASP A 85 1.81 -13.13 8.17
CA ASP A 85 2.29 -14.49 8.26
C ASP A 85 3.64 -14.56 8.96
N ALA A 86 4.52 -13.60 8.70
CA ALA A 86 5.83 -13.58 9.33
C ALA A 86 5.73 -13.33 10.84
N ALA A 87 4.76 -12.52 11.24
CA ALA A 87 4.57 -12.23 12.66
C ALA A 87 4.01 -13.44 13.41
N GLY A 88 3.22 -14.24 12.74
CA GLY A 88 2.64 -15.42 13.36
C GLY A 88 1.70 -15.07 14.49
N GLY A 89 1.60 -15.96 15.44
CA GLY A 89 0.76 -15.75 16.59
C GLY A 89 -0.40 -16.74 16.61
N TRP A 90 -1.40 -16.47 17.45
CA TRP A 90 -2.54 -17.33 17.57
C TRP A 90 -3.32 -17.34 16.27
N ARG A 91 -3.90 -18.48 15.96
CA ARG A 91 -4.65 -18.61 14.71
C ARG A 91 -5.76 -17.59 14.59
N ILE A 92 -6.47 -17.34 15.69
CA ILE A 92 -7.55 -16.37 15.65
C ILE A 92 -7.01 -14.97 15.37
N LEU A 93 -5.87 -14.62 15.97
CA LEU A 93 -5.28 -13.31 15.76
C LEU A 93 -4.80 -13.17 14.32
N VAL A 94 -4.16 -14.22 13.79
CA VAL A 94 -3.69 -14.20 12.42
C VAL A 94 -4.87 -14.04 11.47
N LEU A 95 -5.94 -14.77 11.73
CA LEU A 95 -7.12 -14.68 10.89
C LEU A 95 -7.76 -13.31 10.97
N ALA A 96 -7.85 -12.74 12.16
CA ALA A 96 -8.42 -11.41 12.33
C ALA A 96 -7.58 -10.36 11.59
N ARG A 97 -6.25 -10.49 11.68
CA ARG A 97 -5.37 -9.56 10.99
C ARG A 97 -5.53 -9.66 9.47
N LYS A 98 -5.64 -10.90 8.97
CA LYS A 98 -5.81 -11.08 7.54
C LYS A 98 -7.14 -10.54 7.05
N THR A 99 -8.19 -10.69 7.84
CA THR A 99 -9.49 -10.14 7.49
C THR A 99 -9.40 -8.62 7.43
N ARG A 100 -8.73 -8.01 8.42
CA ARG A 100 -8.59 -6.56 8.42
C ARG A 100 -7.74 -6.08 7.25
N ALA A 101 -6.71 -6.86 6.87
CA ALA A 101 -5.89 -6.49 5.71
C ALA A 101 -6.74 -6.49 4.44
N ARG A 102 -7.65 -7.43 4.31
CA ARG A 102 -8.52 -7.46 3.14
C ARG A 102 -9.48 -6.28 3.15
N ASP A 103 -9.93 -5.86 4.33
CA ASP A 103 -10.77 -4.68 4.43
C ASP A 103 -9.99 -3.44 3.99
N TYR A 104 -8.72 -3.34 4.38
CA TYR A 104 -7.88 -2.22 3.97
C TYR A 104 -7.67 -2.24 2.45
N TYR A 105 -7.46 -3.43 1.90
CA TYR A 105 -7.30 -3.56 0.46
C TYR A 105 -8.54 -3.07 -0.26
N GLU A 106 -9.71 -3.48 0.21
CA GLU A 106 -10.95 -3.05 -0.42
C GLU A 106 -11.13 -1.54 -0.32
N ALA A 107 -10.73 -0.98 0.83
CA ALA A 107 -10.87 0.46 1.00
C ALA A 107 -10.01 1.23 0.00
N VAL A 108 -8.74 0.83 -0.18
CA VAL A 108 -7.90 1.55 -1.13
C VAL A 108 -8.33 1.26 -2.56
N HIS A 109 -8.78 0.05 -2.83
CA HIS A 109 -9.20 -0.32 -4.17
C HIS A 109 -10.43 0.47 -4.59
N LEU A 110 -11.38 0.65 -3.68
CA LEU A 110 -12.61 1.34 -4.00
C LEU A 110 -12.52 2.85 -3.85
N PHE A 111 -11.73 3.33 -2.88
CA PHE A 111 -11.72 4.73 -2.54
C PHE A 111 -10.38 5.42 -2.70
N GLY A 112 -9.37 4.73 -3.20
CA GLY A 112 -8.03 5.31 -3.33
C GLY A 112 -7.81 6.13 -4.58
N GLY A 113 -8.80 6.19 -5.46
CA GLY A 113 -8.65 6.91 -6.73
C GLY A 113 -8.15 8.33 -6.59
N PRO A 114 -8.80 9.16 -5.78
CA PRO A 114 -8.36 10.54 -5.65
C PRO A 114 -6.89 10.66 -5.26
N ALA A 115 -6.42 9.77 -4.40
CA ALA A 115 -5.02 9.81 -4.00
C ALA A 115 -4.10 9.35 -5.12
N PHE A 116 -4.51 8.30 -5.83
CA PHE A 116 -3.69 7.81 -6.92
C PHE A 116 -3.53 8.87 -8.01
N TRP A 117 -4.62 9.54 -8.34
CA TRP A 117 -4.59 10.51 -9.42
C TRP A 117 -4.10 11.89 -8.99
N SER A 118 -3.88 12.09 -7.69
CA SER A 118 -3.48 13.38 -7.19
C SER A 118 -2.15 13.80 -7.81
N GLY A 119 -2.11 14.97 -8.32
CA GLY A 119 -0.88 15.49 -8.89
C GLY A 119 -0.53 14.97 -10.26
N LYS A 120 -1.31 14.05 -10.82
CA LYS A 120 -0.98 13.61 -12.12
C LYS A 120 -2.24 13.79 -12.86
N ASN A 121 -2.40 13.37 -13.84
CA ASN A 121 -3.35 13.70 -14.66
C ASN A 121 -4.57 13.37 -14.36
N ARG A 122 -4.74 12.90 -13.81
CA ARG A 122 -5.73 12.67 -13.39
C ARG A 122 -6.97 12.64 -13.95
N GLU A 123 -7.82 13.45 -13.64
CA GLU A 123 -9.04 13.42 -14.13
C GLU A 123 -9.13 13.65 -15.52
N GLU A 124 -8.34 14.49 -16.07
CA GLU A 124 -8.45 14.76 -17.43
C GLU A 124 -8.01 13.61 -18.22
N ASN A 125 -7.21 12.72 -17.69
CA ASN A 125 -6.83 11.56 -18.44
C ASN A 125 -7.80 10.46 -18.21
N LEU A 126 -8.37 10.43 -17.04
CA LEU A 126 -9.29 9.41 -16.71
C LEU A 126 -10.64 9.66 -17.32
N ALA A 127 -11.08 10.90 -17.27
CA ALA A 127 -12.39 11.24 -17.76
C ALA A 127 -12.60 10.94 -19.23
N PRO A 128 -11.66 11.27 -20.10
CA PRO A 128 -11.85 10.94 -21.50
C PRO A 128 -12.03 9.45 -21.70
N VAL A 129 -11.28 8.64 -20.97
CA VAL A 129 -11.40 7.21 -21.09
C VAL A 129 -12.77 6.78 -20.58
N ALA A 130 -13.18 7.31 -19.47
CA ALA A 130 -14.44 6.97 -18.89
C ALA A 130 -15.59 7.40 -19.78
N LEU A 131 -15.46 8.55 -20.38
CA LEU A 131 -16.51 9.04 -21.23
C LEU A 131 -16.56 8.31 -22.54
N ALA A 132 -15.43 7.87 -23.00
CA ALA A 132 -15.38 7.12 -24.23
C ALA A 132 -15.97 5.74 -24.04
N ALA A 133 -15.98 5.29 -22.83
CA ALA A 133 -16.52 3.98 -22.54
C ALA A 133 -18.07 3.96 -22.57
#